data_a86af5ef51658be39a2cce083e86045d
#
_entry.id   a86af5ef51658be39a2cce083e86045d
#
_cell.length_a   1.000
_cell.length_b   1.000
_cell.length_c   1.000
_cell.angle_alpha   90.00
_cell.angle_beta   90.00
_cell.angle_gamma   90.00
#
_symmetry.space_group_name_H-M   'P 1'
#
loop_
_entity.id
_entity.type
_entity.pdbx_description
1 polymer ?
#
loop_
_entity_poly.entity_id
_entity_poly.type
_entity_poly.pdbx_seq_one_letter_code
_entity_poly.pdbx_strand_id
1 'polypeptide(L)'
;MTKPVKQHCTRRFCWSGNSELTAMGCLGQAPLVLLLSIWCSVAAAQLPLVLITWPYHDAAEQAWQTLMSGGSALDAVEKGCSQCEIDQCRGTVGYGGSPDEIGETTLDALIMNGDTIEVGGVGNLRRIKSAISVARAVMEHTTHSLLVGESASIFAENMGFLSEDLKTNRSLSLFSTWLNQNCQPNFRKNVSPQSETLCGPYKPVKDLGPERPVKLAPHVKFQSHDTIGMIVIQSNGTIAAGTSTNGLIHKIPGRVGDSPIAGAGAYADSTAGAAAATGNGDVMMRFLPSYQAVEYMRMGMDPLTACQRVIRRIQKHYPNFFGALICANAEGNYGVACSKSSTLDQFHFMIYNPSTASEKIVNCI
;
A
#
# COMPACT_ATOMS: atom_id res chain seq x y z
N MET A 1 -19.76 52.27 13.76
CA MET A 1 -20.59 52.92 12.72
C MET A 1 -20.93 51.88 11.69
N THR A 2 -22.18 51.53 11.73
CA THR A 2 -23.21 51.31 10.69
C THR A 2 -23.02 49.98 9.89
N LYS A 3 -23.86 49.13 9.96
CA LYS A 3 -25.23 48.63 10.19
C LYS A 3 -25.49 47.48 9.16
N PRO A 4 -26.27 46.47 9.49
CA PRO A 4 -26.53 45.30 8.64
C PRO A 4 -27.78 45.52 7.74
N VAL A 5 -27.87 44.72 6.64
CA VAL A 5 -29.06 44.69 5.77
C VAL A 5 -29.80 43.38 5.97
N LYS A 6 -31.11 43.58 6.20
CA LYS A 6 -32.13 42.57 6.54
C LYS A 6 -32.68 41.85 5.30
N GLN A 7 -33.11 40.64 5.56
CA GLN A 7 -34.04 39.79 4.78
C GLN A 7 -35.36 40.49 4.44
N HIS A 8 -35.94 40.16 3.29
CA HIS A 8 -37.39 40.27 3.09
C HIS A 8 -37.98 38.98 2.52
N CYS A 9 -38.82 38.39 3.34
CA CYS A 9 -39.80 37.36 3.02
C CYS A 9 -41.09 38.08 2.57
N THR A 10 -41.73 37.64 1.48
CA THR A 10 -43.11 38.03 1.19
C THR A 10 -43.97 36.83 0.83
N ARG A 11 -45.10 36.84 1.50
CA ARG A 11 -46.17 35.86 1.59
C ARG A 11 -47.21 36.02 0.46
N ARG A 12 -47.92 34.89 0.21
CA ARG A 12 -49.37 34.72 -0.02
C ARG A 12 -49.96 35.14 -1.37
N PHE A 13 -50.70 34.17 -1.92
CA PHE A 13 -52.12 34.40 -2.21
C PHE A 13 -52.91 33.06 -2.15
N CYS A 14 -53.95 33.08 -1.26
CA CYS A 14 -55.09 32.15 -1.28
C CYS A 14 -56.18 32.76 -2.16
N TRP A 15 -56.90 31.94 -2.90
CA TRP A 15 -58.22 32.28 -3.37
C TRP A 15 -59.18 31.08 -3.16
N SER A 16 -60.31 31.39 -2.46
CA SER A 16 -61.47 30.58 -2.26
C SER A 16 -62.57 30.94 -3.30
N GLY A 17 -63.35 29.97 -3.71
CA GLY A 17 -64.57 30.21 -4.50
C GLY A 17 -65.41 28.96 -4.58
N ASN A 18 -66.55 28.99 -3.86
CA ASN A 18 -67.66 28.02 -3.89
C ASN A 18 -68.45 28.11 -5.20
N SER A 19 -68.99 26.97 -5.65
CA SER A 19 -70.42 26.73 -5.86
C SER A 19 -70.71 25.41 -6.57
N GLU A 20 -71.57 24.62 -5.88
CA GLU A 20 -72.76 23.86 -6.27
C GLU A 20 -72.70 22.71 -7.29
N LEU A 21 -73.03 21.54 -6.73
CA LEU A 21 -73.93 20.43 -7.08
C LEU A 21 -74.33 20.21 -8.57
N THR A 22 -73.99 19.01 -9.04
CA THR A 22 -75.02 18.09 -9.57
C THR A 22 -74.51 16.64 -9.50
N ALA A 23 -75.32 15.80 -8.92
CA ALA A 23 -75.09 14.36 -8.80
C ALA A 23 -75.49 13.68 -10.12
N MET A 24 -74.63 12.76 -10.60
CA MET A 24 -75.00 11.60 -11.38
C MET A 24 -74.02 10.50 -11.20
N GLY A 25 -74.50 9.35 -10.76
CA GLY A 25 -73.70 8.16 -10.48
C GLY A 25 -73.16 7.52 -11.72
N CYS A 26 -72.08 6.81 -11.51
CA CYS A 26 -71.85 5.51 -12.20
C CYS A 26 -70.59 4.83 -11.68
N LEU A 27 -70.78 3.62 -11.27
CA LEU A 27 -69.90 2.46 -11.38
C LEU A 27 -68.47 2.53 -10.81
N GLY A 28 -68.30 1.69 -9.84
CA GLY A 28 -67.01 1.42 -9.15
C GLY A 28 -65.86 1.05 -10.07
N GLN A 29 -64.81 1.77 -9.87
CA GLN A 29 -63.44 1.28 -10.19
C GLN A 29 -62.66 1.27 -8.89
N ALA A 30 -62.27 0.09 -8.46
CA ALA A 30 -61.36 -0.12 -7.36
C ALA A 30 -60.00 0.56 -7.69
N PRO A 31 -59.41 1.34 -6.78
CA PRO A 31 -58.09 1.85 -7.00
C PRO A 31 -57.12 0.66 -6.91
N LEU A 32 -56.42 0.40 -8.02
CA LEU A 32 -55.25 -0.47 -8.04
C LEU A 32 -54.17 0.20 -7.21
N VAL A 33 -54.07 -0.19 -5.93
CA VAL A 33 -52.94 0.23 -5.07
C VAL A 33 -51.72 -0.52 -5.60
N LEU A 34 -50.93 0.14 -6.45
CA LEU A 34 -49.58 -0.30 -6.79
C LEU A 34 -48.74 -0.24 -5.52
N LEU A 35 -48.59 -1.36 -4.84
CA LEU A 35 -47.54 -1.55 -3.82
C LEU A 35 -46.20 -1.52 -4.54
N LEU A 36 -45.63 -0.34 -4.69
CA LEU A 36 -44.20 -0.17 -4.97
C LEU A 36 -43.44 -0.71 -3.74
N SER A 37 -43.10 -2.01 -3.81
CA SER A 37 -42.11 -2.59 -2.95
C SER A 37 -40.79 -1.88 -3.24
N ILE A 38 -40.44 -0.86 -2.45
CA ILE A 38 -39.11 -0.30 -2.39
C ILE A 38 -38.22 -1.43 -1.85
N TRP A 39 -37.60 -2.14 -2.75
CA TRP A 39 -36.46 -2.99 -2.39
C TRP A 39 -35.34 -2.06 -1.98
N CYS A 40 -35.29 -1.73 -0.69
CA CYS A 40 -34.11 -1.16 -0.08
C CYS A 40 -33.05 -2.25 -0.14
N SER A 41 -32.24 -2.26 -1.18
CA SER A 41 -31.03 -3.07 -1.21
C SER A 41 -30.19 -2.57 -0.06
N VAL A 42 -30.19 -3.26 1.05
CA VAL A 42 -29.21 -3.05 2.10
C VAL A 42 -27.88 -3.42 1.45
N ALA A 43 -27.13 -2.41 1.00
CA ALA A 43 -25.75 -2.62 0.59
C ALA A 43 -25.07 -3.31 1.78
N ALA A 44 -24.52 -4.51 1.54
CA ALA A 44 -23.80 -5.23 2.58
C ALA A 44 -22.72 -4.29 3.14
N ALA A 45 -22.65 -4.15 4.45
CA ALA A 45 -21.67 -3.30 5.10
C ALA A 45 -20.26 -3.74 4.65
N GLN A 46 -19.51 -2.85 4.03
CA GLN A 46 -18.16 -3.14 3.54
C GLN A 46 -17.10 -2.92 4.62
N LEU A 47 -17.46 -2.25 5.71
CA LEU A 47 -16.61 -1.97 6.85
C LEU A 47 -16.95 -2.87 8.04
N PRO A 48 -15.94 -3.26 8.84
CA PRO A 48 -14.52 -2.93 8.70
C PRO A 48 -13.89 -3.64 7.51
N LEU A 49 -12.73 -3.15 7.02
CA LEU A 49 -12.01 -3.71 5.88
C LEU A 49 -10.54 -3.93 6.22
N VAL A 50 -10.03 -5.10 5.85
CA VAL A 50 -8.59 -5.38 5.73
C VAL A 50 -8.29 -5.76 4.29
N LEU A 51 -7.34 -5.07 3.67
CA LEU A 51 -6.92 -5.31 2.30
C LEU A 51 -5.38 -5.43 2.26
N ILE A 52 -4.86 -6.50 1.66
CA ILE A 52 -3.42 -6.83 1.71
C ILE A 52 -2.93 -7.21 0.32
N THR A 53 -1.73 -6.74 -0.04
CA THR A 53 -1.00 -7.24 -1.20
C THR A 53 -0.61 -8.70 -0.98
N TRP A 54 -0.66 -9.52 -2.02
CA TRP A 54 -0.33 -10.94 -2.05
C TRP A 54 -1.22 -11.82 -1.14
N PRO A 55 -1.23 -13.14 -1.34
CA PRO A 55 -2.08 -14.06 -0.57
C PRO A 55 -1.43 -14.47 0.77
N TYR A 56 -1.15 -13.51 1.62
CA TYR A 56 -0.61 -13.73 2.97
C TYR A 56 -1.75 -13.95 3.96
N HIS A 57 -2.26 -15.18 4.01
CA HIS A 57 -3.45 -15.55 4.77
C HIS A 57 -3.30 -15.25 6.26
N ASP A 58 -2.21 -15.68 6.88
CA ASP A 58 -2.00 -15.54 8.33
C ASP A 58 -1.87 -14.06 8.74
N ALA A 59 -1.23 -13.24 7.91
CA ALA A 59 -1.17 -11.80 8.12
C ALA A 59 -2.56 -11.12 8.01
N ALA A 60 -3.38 -11.54 7.04
CA ALA A 60 -4.74 -11.04 6.88
C ALA A 60 -5.62 -11.43 8.05
N GLU A 61 -5.56 -12.69 8.48
CA GLU A 61 -6.30 -13.22 9.62
C GLU A 61 -5.88 -12.51 10.91
N GLN A 62 -4.58 -12.32 11.15
CA GLN A 62 -4.08 -11.65 12.35
C GLN A 62 -4.57 -10.20 12.43
N ALA A 63 -4.55 -9.45 11.29
CA ALA A 63 -5.10 -8.11 11.23
C ALA A 63 -6.60 -8.09 11.50
N TRP A 64 -7.35 -9.01 10.89
CA TRP A 64 -8.80 -9.14 11.08
C TRP A 64 -9.16 -9.46 12.52
N GLN A 65 -8.52 -10.45 13.13
CA GLN A 65 -8.75 -10.83 14.53
C GLN A 65 -8.42 -9.68 15.50
N THR A 66 -7.39 -8.89 15.20
CA THR A 66 -7.06 -7.70 15.99
C THR A 66 -8.21 -6.69 15.97
N LEU A 67 -8.78 -6.40 14.79
CA LEU A 67 -9.97 -5.53 14.69
C LEU A 67 -11.18 -6.09 15.42
N MET A 68 -11.48 -7.38 15.24
CA MET A 68 -12.65 -8.02 15.85
C MET A 68 -12.54 -8.10 17.38
N SER A 69 -11.33 -8.08 17.91
CA SER A 69 -11.04 -8.02 19.34
C SER A 69 -11.05 -6.60 19.92
N GLY A 70 -11.37 -5.59 19.11
CA GLY A 70 -11.47 -4.20 19.53
C GLY A 70 -10.17 -3.39 19.42
N GLY A 71 -9.14 -3.93 18.74
CA GLY A 71 -7.92 -3.19 18.42
C GLY A 71 -8.17 -2.07 17.40
N SER A 72 -7.30 -1.08 17.39
CA SER A 72 -7.34 0.03 16.42
C SER A 72 -6.90 -0.40 15.01
N ALA A 73 -7.15 0.45 14.01
CA ALA A 73 -6.64 0.24 12.67
C ALA A 73 -5.10 0.14 12.64
N LEU A 74 -4.41 0.96 13.43
CA LEU A 74 -2.96 0.89 13.60
C LEU A 74 -2.51 -0.43 14.22
N ASP A 75 -3.20 -0.92 15.25
CA ASP A 75 -2.88 -2.21 15.88
C ASP A 75 -3.04 -3.35 14.87
N ALA A 76 -4.09 -3.31 14.05
CA ALA A 76 -4.33 -4.32 13.04
C ALA A 76 -3.26 -4.31 11.94
N VAL A 77 -2.85 -3.13 11.45
CA VAL A 77 -1.74 -3.00 10.49
C VAL A 77 -0.44 -3.53 11.10
N GLU A 78 -0.11 -3.11 12.32
CA GLU A 78 1.11 -3.58 12.98
C GLU A 78 1.09 -5.09 13.16
N LYS A 79 0.02 -5.66 13.73
CA LYS A 79 -0.07 -7.10 14.01
C LYS A 79 -0.04 -7.95 12.74
N GLY A 80 -0.76 -7.52 11.69
CA GLY A 80 -0.76 -8.23 10.41
C GLY A 80 0.60 -8.17 9.71
N CYS A 81 1.25 -7.01 9.65
CA CYS A 81 2.59 -6.89 9.08
C CYS A 81 3.63 -7.66 9.92
N SER A 82 3.55 -7.60 11.26
CA SER A 82 4.43 -8.37 12.17
C SER A 82 4.29 -9.87 11.95
N GLN A 83 3.06 -10.38 11.73
CA GLN A 83 2.86 -11.79 11.41
C GLN A 83 3.63 -12.18 10.14
N CYS A 84 3.55 -11.36 9.09
CA CYS A 84 4.28 -11.59 7.85
C CYS A 84 5.80 -11.50 8.04
N GLU A 85 6.29 -10.61 8.92
CA GLU A 85 7.72 -10.53 9.29
C GLU A 85 8.19 -11.81 9.99
N ILE A 86 7.39 -12.37 10.89
CA ILE A 86 7.66 -13.62 11.63
C ILE A 86 7.67 -14.81 10.67
N ASP A 87 6.67 -14.90 9.80
CA ASP A 87 6.48 -15.98 8.82
C ASP A 87 7.48 -15.88 7.66
N GLN A 88 8.26 -14.81 7.59
CA GLN A 88 9.20 -14.55 6.49
C GLN A 88 8.51 -14.67 5.12
N CYS A 89 7.33 -14.04 4.97
CA CYS A 89 6.44 -14.18 3.82
C CYS A 89 7.22 -14.21 2.50
N ARG A 90 7.16 -15.33 1.78
CA ARG A 90 7.88 -15.63 0.54
C ARG A 90 9.40 -15.38 0.59
N GLY A 91 9.96 -15.09 1.77
CA GLY A 91 11.36 -14.71 1.99
C GLY A 91 11.72 -13.31 1.49
N THR A 92 10.72 -12.44 1.34
CA THR A 92 10.86 -11.04 0.90
C THR A 92 10.37 -10.04 1.94
N VAL A 93 9.75 -10.53 3.01
CA VAL A 93 9.35 -9.78 4.20
C VAL A 93 10.03 -10.39 5.42
N GLY A 94 10.42 -9.57 6.38
CA GLY A 94 11.06 -10.02 7.61
C GLY A 94 12.51 -10.47 7.42
N TYR A 95 13.03 -11.17 8.41
CA TYR A 95 14.42 -11.61 8.45
C TYR A 95 14.71 -12.80 7.52
N GLY A 96 15.97 -13.09 7.30
CA GLY A 96 16.42 -14.31 6.59
C GLY A 96 16.21 -14.34 5.09
N GLY A 97 15.84 -13.22 4.47
CA GLY A 97 15.66 -13.09 3.03
C GLY A 97 16.54 -11.99 2.41
N SER A 98 16.50 -11.89 1.10
CA SER A 98 17.10 -10.85 0.27
C SER A 98 18.42 -10.24 0.80
N PRO A 99 19.51 -11.02 0.93
CA PRO A 99 20.80 -10.47 1.34
C PRO A 99 21.27 -9.40 0.35
N ASP A 100 21.95 -8.38 0.86
CA ASP A 100 22.60 -7.37 0.04
C ASP A 100 23.95 -7.85 -0.54
N GLU A 101 24.72 -6.95 -1.20
CA GLU A 101 26.03 -7.29 -1.79
C GLU A 101 27.10 -7.74 -0.78
N ILE A 102 26.86 -7.57 0.51
CA ILE A 102 27.78 -8.02 1.60
C ILE A 102 27.18 -9.14 2.46
N GLY A 103 26.01 -9.67 2.05
CA GLY A 103 25.35 -10.79 2.71
C GLY A 103 24.54 -10.41 3.93
N GLU A 104 24.19 -9.14 4.12
CA GLU A 104 23.33 -8.67 5.21
C GLU A 104 21.86 -8.57 4.76
N THR A 105 20.92 -9.03 5.60
CA THR A 105 19.49 -8.76 5.45
C THR A 105 19.16 -7.47 6.20
N THR A 106 18.53 -6.50 5.52
CA THR A 106 18.05 -5.25 6.11
C THR A 106 16.58 -5.05 5.79
N LEU A 107 15.86 -4.36 6.68
CA LEU A 107 14.41 -4.23 6.62
C LEU A 107 13.98 -2.78 6.39
N ASP A 108 12.89 -2.62 5.65
CA ASP A 108 12.21 -1.34 5.40
C ASP A 108 10.74 -1.49 5.81
N ALA A 109 10.19 -0.54 6.55
CA ALA A 109 8.79 -0.54 6.95
C ALA A 109 8.22 0.87 7.11
N LEU A 110 6.90 1.00 6.98
CA LEU A 110 6.14 2.23 7.22
C LEU A 110 4.79 1.89 7.83
N ILE A 111 4.32 2.72 8.75
CA ILE A 111 2.95 2.74 9.24
C ILE A 111 2.44 4.18 9.29
N MET A 112 1.17 4.38 8.92
CA MET A 112 0.57 5.71 8.83
C MET A 112 -0.84 5.71 9.41
N ASN A 113 -1.13 6.72 10.21
CA ASN A 113 -2.45 7.02 10.77
C ASN A 113 -3.19 8.00 9.85
N GLY A 114 -4.32 7.58 9.29
CA GLY A 114 -5.12 8.40 8.38
C GLY A 114 -5.94 9.50 9.06
N ASP A 115 -6.16 9.44 10.38
CA ASP A 115 -6.88 10.48 11.11
C ASP A 115 -5.99 11.68 11.41
N THR A 116 -4.73 11.43 11.79
CA THR A 116 -3.77 12.47 12.21
C THR A 116 -2.76 12.82 11.13
N ILE A 117 -2.69 12.00 10.07
CA ILE A 117 -1.65 12.08 9.01
C ILE A 117 -0.24 11.81 9.56
N GLU A 118 -0.11 11.35 10.79
CA GLU A 118 1.16 10.95 11.36
C GLU A 118 1.67 9.67 10.70
N VAL A 119 2.96 9.61 10.49
CA VAL A 119 3.64 8.50 9.84
C VAL A 119 4.96 8.20 10.52
N GLY A 120 5.26 6.92 10.66
CA GLY A 120 6.57 6.45 11.06
C GLY A 120 7.12 5.48 10.02
N GLY A 121 8.41 5.59 9.75
CA GLY A 121 9.11 4.71 8.82
C GLY A 121 10.51 4.38 9.28
N VAL A 122 11.00 3.23 8.87
CA VAL A 122 12.39 2.81 9.02
C VAL A 122 12.91 2.24 7.71
N GLY A 123 14.08 2.67 7.29
CA GLY A 123 14.75 2.18 6.09
C GLY A 123 16.13 1.63 6.39
N ASN A 124 16.52 0.55 5.71
CA ASN A 124 17.79 -0.13 5.95
C ASN A 124 18.02 -0.44 7.44
N LEU A 125 16.95 -0.87 8.13
CA LEU A 125 17.00 -1.27 9.53
C LEU A 125 17.82 -2.55 9.65
N ARG A 126 18.75 -2.59 10.59
CA ARG A 126 19.71 -3.68 10.77
C ARG A 126 19.49 -4.36 12.12
N ARG A 127 19.65 -5.66 12.19
CA ARG A 127 19.64 -6.45 13.44
C ARG A 127 18.35 -6.40 14.26
N ILE A 128 17.28 -5.84 13.74
CA ILE A 128 15.97 -5.79 14.41
C ILE A 128 14.92 -6.45 13.52
N LYS A 129 14.24 -7.50 14.01
CA LYS A 129 13.25 -8.26 13.25
C LYS A 129 11.92 -7.54 13.06
N SER A 130 11.49 -6.75 14.05
CA SER A 130 10.16 -6.16 14.12
C SER A 130 10.13 -4.78 13.44
N ALA A 131 10.35 -4.73 12.13
CA ALA A 131 10.49 -3.46 11.41
C ALA A 131 9.25 -2.58 11.48
N ILE A 132 8.05 -3.16 11.34
CA ILE A 132 6.79 -2.40 11.40
C ILE A 132 6.55 -1.81 12.79
N SER A 133 6.92 -2.54 13.86
CA SER A 133 6.79 -2.04 15.23
C SER A 133 7.81 -0.93 15.53
N VAL A 134 9.03 -1.00 14.96
CA VAL A 134 9.98 0.12 15.06
C VAL A 134 9.48 1.33 14.29
N ALA A 135 8.89 1.14 13.10
CA ALA A 135 8.26 2.23 12.36
C ALA A 135 7.14 2.90 13.18
N ARG A 136 6.31 2.09 13.86
CA ARG A 136 5.30 2.60 14.80
C ARG A 136 5.92 3.37 15.97
N ALA A 137 7.02 2.87 16.55
CA ALA A 137 7.72 3.56 17.63
C ALA A 137 8.30 4.92 17.17
N VAL A 138 8.76 5.03 15.93
CA VAL A 138 9.16 6.33 15.35
C VAL A 138 7.99 7.30 15.33
N MET A 139 6.80 6.87 14.89
CA MET A 139 5.60 7.70 14.84
C MET A 139 5.11 8.13 16.22
N GLU A 140 5.06 7.19 17.19
CA GLU A 140 4.42 7.43 18.48
C GLU A 140 5.35 8.08 19.51
N HIS A 141 6.68 7.92 19.38
CA HIS A 141 7.65 8.34 20.39
C HIS A 141 8.66 9.37 19.90
N THR A 142 8.49 9.88 18.68
CA THR A 142 9.32 10.99 18.16
C THR A 142 8.45 11.98 17.37
N THR A 143 9.00 13.13 17.02
CA THR A 143 8.41 14.06 16.05
C THR A 143 8.95 13.84 14.62
N HIS A 144 9.74 12.77 14.43
CA HIS A 144 10.31 12.41 13.13
C HIS A 144 9.41 11.42 12.40
N SER A 145 9.47 11.43 11.08
CA SER A 145 8.69 10.53 10.23
C SER A 145 9.51 9.36 9.68
N LEU A 146 10.84 9.44 9.64
CA LEU A 146 11.69 8.41 9.03
C LEU A 146 13.07 8.38 9.68
N LEU A 147 13.48 7.21 10.15
CA LEU A 147 14.84 6.92 10.60
C LEU A 147 15.47 5.86 9.70
N VAL A 148 16.79 5.92 9.45
CA VAL A 148 17.45 5.03 8.51
C VAL A 148 18.77 4.46 9.02
N GLY A 149 19.12 3.27 8.53
CA GLY A 149 20.43 2.64 8.70
C GLY A 149 20.75 2.27 10.15
N GLU A 150 22.05 2.30 10.45
CA GLU A 150 22.57 1.96 11.79
C GLU A 150 21.94 2.79 12.90
N SER A 151 21.72 4.09 12.66
CA SER A 151 21.13 4.98 13.65
C SER A 151 19.66 4.61 13.96
N ALA A 152 18.91 4.09 12.97
CA ALA A 152 17.57 3.56 13.22
C ALA A 152 17.62 2.29 14.08
N SER A 153 18.62 1.44 13.92
CA SER A 153 18.82 0.25 14.76
C SER A 153 19.18 0.63 16.20
N ILE A 154 20.05 1.61 16.39
CA ILE A 154 20.39 2.15 17.72
C ILE A 154 19.14 2.76 18.39
N PHE A 155 18.33 3.50 17.64
CA PHE A 155 17.05 4.00 18.15
C PHE A 155 16.14 2.84 18.61
N ALA A 156 16.01 1.80 17.80
CA ALA A 156 15.19 0.65 18.14
C ALA A 156 15.70 -0.06 19.41
N GLU A 157 17.01 -0.28 19.53
CA GLU A 157 17.63 -0.85 20.74
C GLU A 157 17.33 0.01 21.98
N ASN A 158 17.43 1.33 21.88
CA ASN A 158 17.09 2.27 22.96
C ASN A 158 15.60 2.26 23.32
N MET A 159 14.72 1.90 22.36
CA MET A 159 13.27 1.69 22.60
C MET A 159 12.95 0.29 23.13
N GLY A 160 13.97 -0.55 23.37
CA GLY A 160 13.79 -1.89 23.96
C GLY A 160 13.61 -3.03 22.97
N PHE A 161 13.76 -2.79 21.67
CA PHE A 161 13.75 -3.86 20.66
C PHE A 161 15.02 -4.71 20.74
N LEU A 162 14.87 -6.03 20.56
CA LEU A 162 15.98 -6.96 20.65
C LEU A 162 16.85 -6.88 19.39
N SER A 163 18.15 -6.70 19.61
CA SER A 163 19.17 -6.76 18.54
C SER A 163 19.61 -8.21 18.32
N GLU A 164 19.50 -8.69 17.09
CA GLU A 164 19.86 -10.07 16.71
C GLU A 164 20.28 -10.17 15.24
N ASP A 165 21.02 -11.24 14.86
CA ASP A 165 21.40 -11.44 13.47
C ASP A 165 20.16 -11.81 12.63
N LEU A 166 19.95 -11.08 11.55
CA LEU A 166 18.83 -11.34 10.63
C LEU A 166 19.15 -12.41 9.57
N LYS A 167 20.37 -12.96 9.58
CA LYS A 167 20.76 -14.01 8.63
C LYS A 167 20.14 -15.35 9.00
N THR A 168 19.92 -16.14 7.97
CA THR A 168 19.48 -17.55 8.09
C THR A 168 20.31 -18.40 7.11
N ASN A 169 20.23 -19.72 7.24
CA ASN A 169 20.85 -20.63 6.27
C ASN A 169 20.39 -20.35 4.83
N ARG A 170 19.15 -19.91 4.65
CA ARG A 170 18.59 -19.52 3.35
C ARG A 170 19.30 -18.29 2.79
N SER A 171 19.38 -17.19 3.55
CA SER A 171 20.04 -15.96 3.07
C SER A 171 21.52 -16.15 2.82
N LEU A 172 22.21 -16.94 3.65
CA LEU A 172 23.61 -17.32 3.44
C LEU A 172 23.80 -18.12 2.15
N SER A 173 22.92 -19.09 1.87
CA SER A 173 22.96 -19.89 0.62
C SER A 173 22.70 -19.00 -0.61
N LEU A 174 21.73 -18.09 -0.55
CA LEU A 174 21.45 -17.13 -1.62
C LEU A 174 22.67 -16.26 -1.92
N PHE A 175 23.32 -15.74 -0.89
CA PHE A 175 24.51 -14.92 -1.03
C PHE A 175 25.69 -15.72 -1.61
N SER A 176 25.97 -16.92 -1.09
CA SER A 176 27.05 -17.79 -1.59
C SER A 176 26.85 -18.18 -3.05
N THR A 177 25.61 -18.50 -3.43
CA THR A 177 25.27 -18.83 -4.82
C THR A 177 25.54 -17.64 -5.74
N TRP A 178 25.16 -16.45 -5.33
CA TRP A 178 25.38 -15.22 -6.09
C TRP A 178 26.88 -14.90 -6.26
N LEU A 179 27.69 -15.07 -5.21
CA LEU A 179 29.15 -14.94 -5.30
C LEU A 179 29.74 -15.93 -6.32
N ASN A 180 29.32 -17.19 -6.30
CA ASN A 180 29.75 -18.21 -7.22
C ASN A 180 29.30 -17.95 -8.67
N GLN A 181 28.31 -17.11 -8.88
CA GLN A 181 27.84 -16.64 -10.20
C GLN A 181 28.48 -15.30 -10.60
N ASN A 182 29.69 -14.99 -10.12
CA ASN A 182 30.41 -13.75 -10.38
C ASN A 182 29.58 -12.49 -10.01
N CYS A 183 28.86 -12.55 -8.89
CA CYS A 183 27.99 -11.48 -8.40
C CYS A 183 26.90 -11.08 -9.41
N GLN A 184 26.30 -12.07 -10.08
CA GLN A 184 25.24 -11.84 -11.06
C GLN A 184 23.89 -12.39 -10.59
N PRO A 185 22.80 -11.68 -10.84
CA PRO A 185 22.73 -10.29 -11.35
C PRO A 185 23.09 -9.26 -10.26
N ASN A 186 23.44 -8.01 -10.64
CA ASN A 186 23.69 -6.91 -9.73
C ASN A 186 23.13 -5.58 -10.25
N PHE A 187 23.21 -4.53 -9.43
CA PHE A 187 22.61 -3.20 -9.70
C PHE A 187 23.63 -2.15 -10.14
N ARG A 188 24.88 -2.56 -10.41
CA ARG A 188 25.96 -1.66 -10.82
C ARG A 188 25.87 -1.33 -12.30
N LYS A 189 26.17 -0.09 -12.66
CA LYS A 189 26.22 0.40 -14.05
C LYS A 189 27.31 1.46 -14.19
N ASN A 190 27.90 1.54 -15.40
CA ASN A 190 28.95 2.52 -15.71
C ASN A 190 30.15 2.41 -14.78
N VAL A 191 30.59 1.20 -14.49
CA VAL A 191 31.69 0.91 -13.58
C VAL A 191 32.75 0.03 -14.22
N SER A 192 33.95 0.01 -13.63
CA SER A 192 35.05 -0.89 -13.92
C SER A 192 35.43 -1.61 -12.61
N PRO A 193 35.64 -2.96 -12.65
CA PRO A 193 35.48 -3.88 -13.77
C PRO A 193 34.05 -3.91 -14.29
N GLN A 194 33.82 -4.54 -15.45
CA GLN A 194 32.48 -4.69 -16.04
C GLN A 194 31.54 -5.43 -15.07
N SER A 195 30.49 -4.74 -14.65
CA SER A 195 29.54 -5.28 -13.64
C SER A 195 28.75 -6.47 -14.14
N GLU A 196 28.64 -6.68 -15.46
CA GLU A 196 27.91 -7.78 -16.09
C GLU A 196 28.63 -9.13 -16.00
N THR A 197 29.92 -9.14 -15.65
CA THR A 197 30.72 -10.36 -15.68
C THR A 197 31.59 -10.59 -14.46
N LEU A 198 31.83 -9.58 -13.65
CA LEU A 198 32.80 -9.64 -12.54
C LEU A 198 32.21 -9.04 -11.26
N CYS A 199 32.67 -9.56 -10.12
CA CYS A 199 32.48 -8.92 -8.83
C CYS A 199 33.39 -7.67 -8.69
N GLY A 200 32.97 -6.75 -7.78
CA GLY A 200 33.79 -5.61 -7.41
C GLY A 200 35.13 -5.98 -6.76
N PRO A 201 35.89 -5.00 -6.32
CA PRO A 201 35.44 -3.63 -6.07
C PRO A 201 35.30 -2.80 -7.35
N TYR A 202 34.19 -2.05 -7.46
CA TYR A 202 33.87 -1.24 -8.61
C TYR A 202 34.32 0.21 -8.47
N LYS A 203 34.75 0.82 -9.60
CA LYS A 203 35.07 2.24 -9.71
C LYS A 203 34.28 2.86 -10.85
N PRO A 204 33.83 4.11 -10.76
CA PRO A 204 33.19 4.79 -11.88
C PRO A 204 34.10 4.85 -13.13
N VAL A 205 33.55 4.62 -14.31
CA VAL A 205 34.23 4.91 -15.58
C VAL A 205 34.19 6.41 -15.80
N LYS A 206 35.38 7.05 -15.98
CA LYS A 206 35.49 8.51 -16.06
C LYS A 206 35.00 9.10 -17.39
N ASP A 207 35.18 8.35 -18.51
CA ASP A 207 34.73 8.77 -19.84
C ASP A 207 33.60 7.88 -20.34
N LEU A 208 32.40 8.34 -20.21
CA LEU A 208 31.22 7.63 -20.73
C LEU A 208 31.04 7.80 -22.23
N GLY A 209 31.93 8.47 -22.98
CA GLY A 209 31.80 8.70 -24.41
C GLY A 209 30.42 9.31 -24.83
N PRO A 210 30.22 9.78 -26.05
CA PRO A 210 28.88 10.24 -26.45
C PRO A 210 27.91 9.08 -26.38
N GLU A 211 26.92 9.23 -25.50
CA GLU A 211 25.71 8.42 -25.28
C GLU A 211 25.79 6.95 -25.77
N ARG A 212 26.37 6.06 -24.96
CA ARG A 212 25.93 4.67 -25.09
C ARG A 212 24.47 4.64 -24.67
N PRO A 213 23.56 4.15 -25.54
CA PRO A 213 22.19 3.90 -25.11
C PRO A 213 22.30 3.09 -23.84
N VAL A 214 21.68 3.57 -22.75
CA VAL A 214 21.60 2.84 -21.49
C VAL A 214 20.92 1.52 -21.87
N LYS A 215 21.68 0.49 -22.16
CA LYS A 215 21.18 -0.87 -22.17
C LYS A 215 20.73 -1.04 -20.71
N LEU A 216 19.43 -0.89 -20.51
CA LEU A 216 18.81 -1.39 -19.29
C LEU A 216 19.41 -2.80 -19.11
N ALA A 217 20.11 -3.00 -17.99
CA ALA A 217 20.69 -4.29 -17.68
C ALA A 217 19.65 -5.37 -18.02
N PRO A 218 20.03 -6.44 -18.74
CA PRO A 218 19.07 -7.47 -19.14
C PRO A 218 18.27 -7.78 -17.91
N HIS A 219 16.95 -7.63 -18.02
CA HIS A 219 15.99 -7.70 -16.93
C HIS A 219 16.45 -8.78 -15.93
N VAL A 220 17.05 -8.35 -14.83
CA VAL A 220 17.20 -9.23 -13.68
C VAL A 220 15.82 -9.83 -13.51
N LYS A 221 15.71 -11.16 -13.61
CA LYS A 221 14.44 -11.84 -13.35
C LYS A 221 14.10 -11.55 -11.91
N PHE A 222 13.36 -10.47 -11.70
CA PHE A 222 12.91 -10.01 -10.42
C PHE A 222 11.81 -10.96 -9.93
N GLN A 223 12.20 -12.12 -9.43
CA GLN A 223 11.28 -13.11 -8.87
C GLN A 223 11.08 -12.96 -7.36
N SER A 224 11.58 -11.89 -6.73
CA SER A 224 11.42 -11.71 -5.29
C SER A 224 11.40 -10.23 -4.88
N HIS A 225 10.23 -9.61 -5.00
CA HIS A 225 9.94 -8.24 -4.55
C HIS A 225 8.57 -8.13 -3.88
N ASP A 226 8.15 -9.17 -3.18
CA ASP A 226 6.80 -9.23 -2.63
C ASP A 226 6.78 -8.52 -1.28
N THR A 227 6.60 -7.19 -1.30
CA THR A 227 6.36 -6.36 -0.11
C THR A 227 4.95 -6.61 0.40
N ILE A 228 4.75 -6.83 1.71
CA ILE A 228 3.41 -6.70 2.27
C ILE A 228 3.05 -5.22 2.33
N GLY A 229 1.93 -4.87 1.66
CA GLY A 229 1.23 -3.62 1.84
C GLY A 229 -0.14 -3.90 2.41
N MET A 230 -0.56 -3.16 3.42
CA MET A 230 -1.81 -3.37 4.13
C MET A 230 -2.59 -2.08 4.28
N ILE A 231 -3.90 -2.16 4.07
CA ILE A 231 -4.88 -1.11 4.38
C ILE A 231 -5.88 -1.69 5.36
N VAL A 232 -6.18 -0.94 6.41
CA VAL A 232 -7.19 -1.27 7.40
C VAL A 232 -8.13 -0.08 7.57
N ILE A 233 -9.44 -0.34 7.47
CA ILE A 233 -10.50 0.64 7.73
C ILE A 233 -11.41 0.09 8.81
N GLN A 234 -11.55 0.79 9.92
CA GLN A 234 -12.46 0.44 11.01
C GLN A 234 -13.93 0.77 10.67
N SER A 235 -14.85 0.19 11.41
CA SER A 235 -16.30 0.47 11.26
C SER A 235 -16.66 1.94 11.49
N ASN A 236 -15.86 2.68 12.25
CA ASN A 236 -16.04 4.11 12.51
C ASN A 236 -15.42 5.02 11.43
N GLY A 237 -14.77 4.44 10.40
CA GLY A 237 -14.13 5.17 9.32
C GLY A 237 -12.66 5.52 9.54
N THR A 238 -12.07 5.21 10.70
CA THR A 238 -10.63 5.38 10.94
C THR A 238 -9.82 4.48 10.01
N ILE A 239 -8.83 5.04 9.32
CA ILE A 239 -7.99 4.36 8.35
C ILE A 239 -6.54 4.32 8.81
N ALA A 240 -5.90 3.18 8.62
CA ALA A 240 -4.45 3.05 8.72
C ALA A 240 -3.89 2.26 7.53
N ALA A 241 -2.65 2.53 7.17
CA ALA A 241 -1.94 1.77 6.15
C ALA A 241 -0.49 1.52 6.57
N GLY A 242 0.10 0.45 6.05
CA GLY A 242 1.50 0.15 6.31
C GLY A 242 2.10 -0.79 5.29
N THR A 243 3.42 -0.89 5.34
CA THR A 243 4.24 -1.76 4.48
C THR A 243 5.39 -2.35 5.27
N SER A 244 5.81 -3.57 4.92
CA SER A 244 7.04 -4.18 5.41
C SER A 244 7.71 -5.03 4.32
N THR A 245 9.04 -5.00 4.27
CA THR A 245 9.83 -5.70 3.26
C THR A 245 11.27 -5.90 3.72
N ASN A 246 11.98 -6.89 3.13
CA ASN A 246 13.44 -6.93 3.18
C ASN A 246 14.11 -6.44 1.87
N GLY A 247 13.34 -5.83 0.99
CA GLY A 247 13.80 -5.16 -0.22
C GLY A 247 14.32 -6.11 -1.31
N LEU A 248 15.18 -5.58 -2.16
CA LEU A 248 15.76 -6.29 -3.30
C LEU A 248 16.89 -7.24 -2.85
N ILE A 249 16.90 -8.45 -3.43
CA ILE A 249 18.03 -9.36 -3.27
C ILE A 249 19.29 -8.79 -3.98
N HIS A 250 20.45 -8.91 -3.34
CA HIS A 250 21.76 -8.41 -3.81
C HIS A 250 21.77 -6.88 -4.05
N LYS A 251 20.91 -6.16 -3.34
CA LYS A 251 20.91 -4.69 -3.33
C LYS A 251 22.26 -4.15 -2.86
N ILE A 252 22.57 -2.94 -3.30
CA ILE A 252 23.71 -2.20 -2.76
C ILE A 252 23.46 -1.91 -1.28
N PRO A 253 24.42 -2.14 -0.37
CA PRO A 253 24.28 -1.80 1.05
C PRO A 253 23.82 -0.36 1.24
N GLY A 254 22.79 -0.16 2.05
CA GLY A 254 22.16 1.14 2.24
C GLY A 254 21.02 1.47 1.27
N ARG A 255 20.73 0.62 0.29
CA ARG A 255 19.56 0.83 -0.58
C ARG A 255 18.26 0.73 0.21
N VAL A 256 17.42 1.73 0.06
CA VAL A 256 16.05 1.80 0.56
C VAL A 256 15.09 1.85 -0.63
N GLY A 257 14.00 1.07 -0.59
CA GLY A 257 12.94 1.07 -1.59
C GLY A 257 11.84 2.09 -1.30
N ASP A 258 10.68 1.88 -1.91
CA ASP A 258 9.47 2.70 -1.70
C ASP A 258 8.82 2.47 -0.33
N SER A 259 8.99 1.27 0.24
CA SER A 259 8.21 0.82 1.41
C SER A 259 8.26 1.78 2.60
N PRO A 260 9.39 2.38 3.04
CA PRO A 260 9.41 3.27 4.19
C PRO A 260 9.08 4.73 3.85
N ILE A 261 8.72 5.02 2.60
CA ILE A 261 8.50 6.39 2.12
C ILE A 261 7.00 6.66 2.05
N ALA A 262 6.53 7.61 2.88
CA ALA A 262 5.14 8.06 2.87
C ALA A 262 4.69 8.51 1.47
N GLY A 263 3.57 7.96 1.02
CA GLY A 263 3.05 8.22 -0.32
C GLY A 263 3.64 7.36 -1.43
N ALA A 264 4.78 6.71 -1.19
CA ALA A 264 5.32 5.72 -2.12
C ALA A 264 4.88 4.31 -1.74
N GLY A 265 5.34 3.79 -0.59
CA GLY A 265 4.97 2.46 -0.10
C GLY A 265 3.51 2.39 0.32
N ALA A 266 3.09 3.28 1.21
CA ALA A 266 1.69 3.43 1.61
C ALA A 266 1.33 4.89 1.88
N TYR A 267 0.02 5.17 1.86
CA TYR A 267 -0.56 6.45 2.27
C TYR A 267 -1.97 6.23 2.80
N ALA A 268 -2.32 6.90 3.88
CA ALA A 268 -3.65 6.85 4.50
C ALA A 268 -4.14 8.25 4.85
N ASP A 269 -5.41 8.52 4.57
CA ASP A 269 -6.14 9.72 4.96
C ASP A 269 -7.61 9.34 5.17
N SER A 270 -8.09 9.39 6.40
CA SER A 270 -9.44 8.94 6.74
C SER A 270 -10.55 9.76 6.07
N THR A 271 -10.22 10.92 5.49
CA THR A 271 -11.18 11.75 4.73
C THR A 271 -11.28 11.36 3.25
N ALA A 272 -10.39 10.49 2.76
CA ALA A 272 -10.32 10.13 1.34
C ALA A 272 -10.18 8.62 1.10
N GLY A 273 -9.30 7.97 1.85
CA GLY A 273 -9.01 6.55 1.68
C GLY A 273 -7.53 6.23 1.91
N ALA A 274 -7.13 5.04 1.48
CA ALA A 274 -5.74 4.60 1.56
C ALA A 274 -5.30 3.83 0.32
N ALA A 275 -3.99 3.77 0.13
CA ALA A 275 -3.36 2.92 -0.88
C ALA A 275 -2.04 2.35 -0.36
N ALA A 276 -1.68 1.15 -0.85
CA ALA A 276 -0.38 0.54 -0.56
C ALA A 276 0.17 -0.16 -1.80
N ALA A 277 1.48 -0.11 -1.96
CA ALA A 277 2.21 -0.54 -3.14
C ALA A 277 3.06 -1.77 -2.87
N THR A 278 3.36 -2.52 -3.92
CA THR A 278 4.33 -3.61 -3.92
C THR A 278 5.00 -3.71 -5.29
N GLY A 279 6.26 -4.14 -5.35
CA GLY A 279 6.98 -4.34 -6.60
C GLY A 279 8.31 -3.61 -6.66
N ASN A 280 8.67 -3.08 -7.85
CA ASN A 280 9.95 -2.40 -8.03
C ASN A 280 9.98 -1.05 -7.30
N GLY A 281 10.48 -1.05 -6.07
CA GLY A 281 10.53 0.12 -5.21
C GLY A 281 11.33 1.28 -5.78
N ASP A 282 12.41 1.01 -6.52
CA ASP A 282 13.22 2.06 -7.16
C ASP A 282 12.47 2.79 -8.29
N VAL A 283 11.47 2.15 -8.89
CA VAL A 283 10.55 2.78 -9.83
C VAL A 283 9.43 3.47 -9.08
N MET A 284 8.76 2.75 -8.16
CA MET A 284 7.59 3.23 -7.44
C MET A 284 7.85 4.56 -6.71
N MET A 285 8.97 4.67 -5.97
CA MET A 285 9.29 5.88 -5.21
C MET A 285 9.36 7.16 -6.05
N ARG A 286 9.64 7.05 -7.36
CA ARG A 286 9.73 8.21 -8.27
C ARG A 286 8.36 8.81 -8.61
N PHE A 287 7.27 8.06 -8.37
CA PHE A 287 5.92 8.42 -8.77
C PHE A 287 4.98 8.70 -7.60
N LEU A 288 5.35 8.33 -6.36
CA LEU A 288 4.52 8.41 -5.16
C LEU A 288 3.12 7.82 -5.40
N PRO A 289 3.05 6.52 -5.78
CA PRO A 289 1.82 5.93 -6.30
C PRO A 289 0.70 5.89 -5.27
N SER A 290 1.00 5.63 -4.01
CA SER A 290 0.00 5.51 -2.95
C SER A 290 -0.64 6.87 -2.64
N TYR A 291 0.16 7.94 -2.51
CA TYR A 291 -0.36 9.30 -2.36
C TYR A 291 -1.22 9.71 -3.55
N GLN A 292 -0.74 9.47 -4.77
CA GLN A 292 -1.46 9.86 -5.98
C GLN A 292 -2.82 9.15 -6.09
N ALA A 293 -2.90 7.86 -5.72
CA ALA A 293 -4.16 7.12 -5.73
C ALA A 293 -5.16 7.71 -4.72
N VAL A 294 -4.71 8.04 -3.50
CA VAL A 294 -5.55 8.66 -2.48
C VAL A 294 -6.06 10.02 -2.94
N GLU A 295 -5.22 10.84 -3.58
CA GLU A 295 -5.67 12.13 -4.13
C GLU A 295 -6.67 11.97 -5.28
N TYR A 296 -6.55 10.93 -6.11
CA TYR A 296 -7.59 10.63 -7.10
C TYR A 296 -8.92 10.22 -6.44
N MET A 297 -8.89 9.43 -5.35
CA MET A 297 -10.09 9.09 -4.58
C MET A 297 -10.68 10.33 -3.89
N ARG A 298 -9.86 11.24 -3.35
CA ARG A 298 -10.31 12.52 -2.79
C ARG A 298 -11.06 13.37 -3.82
N MET A 299 -10.66 13.31 -5.09
CA MET A 299 -11.36 13.98 -6.20
C MET A 299 -12.60 13.21 -6.71
N GLY A 300 -13.05 12.18 -5.99
CA GLY A 300 -14.26 11.42 -6.30
C GLY A 300 -14.06 10.28 -7.30
N MET A 301 -12.81 9.89 -7.61
CA MET A 301 -12.56 8.73 -8.47
C MET A 301 -12.74 7.43 -7.68
N ASP A 302 -13.37 6.43 -8.28
CA ASP A 302 -13.47 5.10 -7.66
C ASP A 302 -12.08 4.46 -7.49
N PRO A 303 -11.90 3.59 -6.46
CA PRO A 303 -10.58 3.05 -6.12
C PRO A 303 -9.92 2.24 -7.24
N LEU A 304 -10.71 1.49 -8.03
CA LEU A 304 -10.15 0.71 -9.13
C LEU A 304 -9.58 1.61 -10.23
N THR A 305 -10.34 2.61 -10.64
CA THR A 305 -9.92 3.60 -11.64
C THR A 305 -8.71 4.40 -11.14
N ALA A 306 -8.68 4.78 -9.85
CA ALA A 306 -7.57 5.46 -9.22
C ALA A 306 -6.28 4.62 -9.32
N CYS A 307 -6.33 3.37 -8.85
CA CYS A 307 -5.22 2.42 -8.95
C CYS A 307 -4.74 2.23 -10.40
N GLN A 308 -5.64 1.97 -11.35
CA GLN A 308 -5.30 1.77 -12.76
C GLN A 308 -4.65 3.01 -13.39
N ARG A 309 -5.14 4.19 -13.05
CA ARG A 309 -4.59 5.46 -13.57
C ARG A 309 -3.15 5.68 -13.13
N VAL A 310 -2.84 5.34 -11.88
CA VAL A 310 -1.47 5.39 -11.35
C VAL A 310 -0.57 4.39 -12.06
N ILE A 311 -0.99 3.12 -12.18
CA ILE A 311 -0.22 2.08 -12.87
C ILE A 311 0.08 2.50 -14.31
N ARG A 312 -0.94 2.95 -15.07
CA ARG A 312 -0.76 3.43 -16.45
C ARG A 312 0.19 4.63 -16.56
N ARG A 313 0.23 5.52 -15.54
CA ARG A 313 1.19 6.63 -15.51
C ARG A 313 2.63 6.12 -15.41
N ILE A 314 2.88 5.12 -14.59
CA ILE A 314 4.20 4.51 -14.45
C ILE A 314 4.60 3.81 -15.75
N GLN A 315 3.69 3.02 -16.34
CA GLN A 315 3.92 2.28 -17.60
C GLN A 315 4.35 3.17 -18.77
N LYS A 316 3.91 4.44 -18.82
CA LYS A 316 4.35 5.39 -19.86
C LYS A 316 5.87 5.59 -19.87
N HIS A 317 6.53 5.46 -18.72
CA HIS A 317 7.96 5.66 -18.54
C HIS A 317 8.72 4.33 -18.40
N TYR A 318 8.06 3.32 -17.84
CA TYR A 318 8.60 1.99 -17.54
C TYR A 318 7.60 0.91 -17.99
N PRO A 319 7.49 0.61 -19.30
CA PRO A 319 6.44 -0.25 -19.86
C PRO A 319 6.39 -1.66 -19.24
N ASN A 320 7.54 -2.18 -18.82
CA ASN A 320 7.68 -3.53 -18.28
C ASN A 320 7.98 -3.53 -16.77
N PHE A 321 7.59 -2.49 -16.01
CA PHE A 321 7.86 -2.50 -14.59
C PHE A 321 7.01 -3.56 -13.87
N PHE A 322 7.60 -4.17 -12.87
CA PHE A 322 6.91 -5.09 -11.97
C PHE A 322 6.32 -4.29 -10.80
N GLY A 323 5.00 -4.33 -10.63
CA GLY A 323 4.37 -3.63 -9.52
C GLY A 323 2.85 -3.71 -9.52
N ALA A 324 2.28 -3.57 -8.32
CA ALA A 324 0.86 -3.55 -8.06
C ALA A 324 0.52 -2.51 -6.98
N LEU A 325 -0.73 -2.09 -6.97
CA LEU A 325 -1.30 -1.15 -6.02
C LEU A 325 -2.67 -1.64 -5.56
N ILE A 326 -2.90 -1.61 -4.26
CA ILE A 326 -4.21 -1.76 -3.64
C ILE A 326 -4.70 -0.40 -3.19
N CYS A 327 -5.99 -0.11 -3.36
CA CYS A 327 -6.63 1.15 -3.00
C CYS A 327 -7.97 0.88 -2.31
N ALA A 328 -8.32 1.66 -1.31
CA ALA A 328 -9.64 1.65 -0.70
C ALA A 328 -10.06 3.07 -0.32
N ASN A 329 -11.30 3.45 -0.60
CA ASN A 329 -11.84 4.74 -0.18
C ASN A 329 -12.45 4.65 1.25
N ALA A 330 -12.83 5.80 1.80
CA ALA A 330 -13.35 5.89 3.16
C ALA A 330 -14.66 5.10 3.37
N GLU A 331 -15.42 4.80 2.31
CA GLU A 331 -16.65 4.01 2.36
C GLU A 331 -16.38 2.49 2.34
N GLY A 332 -15.12 2.05 2.21
CA GLY A 332 -14.74 0.64 2.13
C GLY A 332 -14.85 0.03 0.72
N ASN A 333 -15.14 0.83 -0.31
CA ASN A 333 -14.97 0.37 -1.69
C ASN A 333 -13.48 0.22 -1.97
N TYR A 334 -13.11 -0.80 -2.72
CA TYR A 334 -11.70 -1.09 -3.00
C TYR A 334 -11.45 -1.35 -4.48
N GLY A 335 -10.21 -1.20 -4.89
CA GLY A 335 -9.71 -1.51 -6.21
C GLY A 335 -8.27 -1.95 -6.18
N VAL A 336 -7.88 -2.79 -7.13
CA VAL A 336 -6.53 -3.33 -7.23
C VAL A 336 -6.09 -3.27 -8.69
N ALA A 337 -4.87 -2.82 -8.93
CA ALA A 337 -4.28 -2.80 -10.25
C ALA A 337 -2.81 -3.22 -10.23
N CYS A 338 -2.36 -3.91 -11.25
CA CYS A 338 -0.98 -4.33 -11.44
C CYS A 338 -0.51 -4.05 -12.86
N SER A 339 0.79 -3.89 -13.02
CA SER A 339 1.40 -3.72 -14.33
C SER A 339 1.66 -5.07 -14.97
N LYS A 340 1.08 -5.31 -16.15
CA LYS A 340 1.37 -6.51 -16.93
C LYS A 340 2.82 -6.51 -17.38
N SER A 341 3.52 -7.61 -17.09
CA SER A 341 4.91 -7.81 -17.48
C SER A 341 5.15 -9.27 -17.86
N SER A 342 6.34 -9.62 -18.30
CA SER A 342 6.73 -11.02 -18.58
C SER A 342 6.69 -11.93 -17.32
N THR A 343 6.66 -11.35 -16.13
CA THR A 343 6.71 -12.06 -14.85
C THR A 343 5.46 -11.85 -13.98
N LEU A 344 4.55 -10.95 -14.38
CA LEU A 344 3.32 -10.65 -13.65
C LEU A 344 2.18 -10.47 -14.63
N ASP A 345 1.31 -11.46 -14.75
CA ASP A 345 0.09 -11.45 -15.58
C ASP A 345 -1.18 -11.34 -14.74
N GLN A 346 -1.15 -11.93 -13.55
CA GLN A 346 -2.22 -11.88 -12.55
C GLN A 346 -1.65 -11.49 -11.19
N PHE A 347 -2.41 -10.73 -10.43
CA PHE A 347 -2.04 -10.32 -9.08
C PHE A 347 -3.05 -10.85 -8.07
N HIS A 348 -2.54 -11.54 -7.06
CA HIS A 348 -3.28 -12.12 -5.96
C HIS A 348 -3.23 -11.21 -4.75
N PHE A 349 -4.36 -11.04 -4.07
CA PHE A 349 -4.45 -10.20 -2.87
C PHE A 349 -5.48 -10.76 -1.88
N MET A 350 -5.39 -10.37 -0.62
CA MET A 350 -6.35 -10.76 0.41
C MET A 350 -7.32 -9.63 0.71
N ILE A 351 -8.58 -10.01 0.96
CA ILE A 351 -9.61 -9.11 1.46
C ILE A 351 -10.39 -9.78 2.60
N TYR A 352 -10.57 -9.03 3.68
CA TYR A 352 -11.46 -9.36 4.78
C TYR A 352 -12.41 -8.19 5.03
N ASN A 353 -13.70 -8.50 5.04
CA ASN A 353 -14.79 -7.61 5.44
C ASN A 353 -15.94 -8.47 5.99
N PRO A 354 -17.06 -7.91 6.50
CA PRO A 354 -18.16 -8.69 7.08
C PRO A 354 -18.77 -9.75 6.16
N SER A 355 -18.62 -9.60 4.84
CA SER A 355 -19.18 -10.51 3.84
C SER A 355 -18.16 -11.44 3.17
N THR A 356 -16.87 -11.16 3.32
CA THR A 356 -15.81 -11.83 2.56
C THR A 356 -14.54 -11.94 3.39
N ALA A 357 -13.97 -13.15 3.43
CA ALA A 357 -12.64 -13.43 3.96
C ALA A 357 -11.95 -14.36 2.96
N SER A 358 -11.26 -13.82 1.96
CA SER A 358 -10.72 -14.64 0.87
C SER A 358 -9.61 -13.99 0.08
N GLU A 359 -8.84 -14.82 -0.59
CA GLU A 359 -7.98 -14.44 -1.69
C GLU A 359 -8.82 -14.03 -2.91
N LYS A 360 -8.37 -13.01 -3.61
CA LYS A 360 -8.90 -12.54 -4.89
C LYS A 360 -7.78 -12.41 -5.91
N ILE A 361 -8.15 -12.47 -7.17
CA ILE A 361 -7.22 -12.39 -8.30
C ILE A 361 -7.71 -11.31 -9.27
N VAL A 362 -6.79 -10.48 -9.75
CA VAL A 362 -7.04 -9.52 -10.83
C VAL A 362 -6.05 -9.74 -11.97
N ASN A 363 -6.50 -9.55 -13.19
CA ASN A 363 -5.61 -9.52 -14.35
C ASN A 363 -4.88 -8.18 -14.41
N CYS A 364 -3.57 -8.23 -14.67
CA CYS A 364 -2.75 -7.02 -14.84
C CYS A 364 -3.06 -6.31 -16.17
N ILE A 365 -2.91 -5.00 -16.18
CA ILE A 365 -3.20 -4.12 -17.32
C ILE A 365 -1.93 -3.70 -18.05
#